data_5a2fc48e6abff5acfe3393336d1bd560
#
_entry.id   5a2fc48e6abff5acfe3393336d1bd560
#
_cell.length_a   1.000
_cell.length_b   1.000
_cell.length_c   1.000
_cell.angle_alpha   90.00
_cell.angle_beta   90.00
_cell.angle_gamma   90.00
#
_symmetry.space_group_name_H-M   'P 1'
#
loop_
_entity.id
_entity.type
_entity.pdbx_description
1 polymer ?
#
loop_
_entity_poly.entity_id
_entity_poly.type
_entity_poly.pdbx_seq_one_letter_code
_entity_poly.pdbx_strand_id
1 'polypeptide(L)'
;MSKDNAKKGKDAEAVLNKVASLSYSPIFCFANPENPKDNKEICDLLIVCGNTALIWQVKSLKKKDSGTFKKAEVDKAIRQARGARKTLISFNELELTSIDGEKVKIEIQKITRWHQVAAFIGVDPDFFSFYDDLNDVGVHLFTDDFTFKIISYLDTLNDLSDYLEAKEKLFHGNKTRFTIIGGEENLLVQYLKSARSFNSLEKQIKGSTMAMLDLEGMWDDFIKSDQFKSKLLADKRGAAGWDSLIRAVAEIPDSKDREMQRRAIEIMSSHSRMERRALGDAYYEGWVSLQEKPKGMTLRRISPTTVNSENVMYIFLWQGENNDNDIRLKVLQLLAIVARKEFPEYKTIIGIGAQQYLKQKTSYDFMMAEFPDDVWNDDFEKRAVEIQKDLGFLTNLKSKRTRTHEFPTH
;
A
#
# COMPACT_ATOMS: atom_id res chain seq x y z
N MET A 1 -9.40 -36.52 0.29
CA MET A 1 -8.39 -35.72 1.06
C MET A 1 -8.52 -36.12 2.52
N SER A 2 -7.42 -36.39 3.26
CA SER A 2 -7.51 -36.68 4.68
C SER A 2 -7.93 -35.40 5.44
N LYS A 3 -8.66 -35.54 6.54
CA LYS A 3 -9.11 -34.39 7.37
C LYS A 3 -7.93 -33.51 7.82
N ASP A 4 -6.74 -34.08 8.05
CA ASP A 4 -5.53 -33.36 8.43
C ASP A 4 -4.99 -32.43 7.32
N ASN A 5 -5.15 -32.80 6.04
CA ASN A 5 -4.69 -31.96 4.93
C ASN A 5 -5.60 -30.74 4.72
N ALA A 6 -6.90 -30.92 4.91
CA ALA A 6 -7.85 -29.82 4.83
C ALA A 6 -7.63 -28.81 6.00
N LYS A 7 -7.29 -29.30 7.18
CA LYS A 7 -6.99 -28.44 8.34
C LYS A 7 -5.72 -27.62 8.10
N LYS A 8 -4.62 -28.25 7.65
CA LYS A 8 -3.36 -27.55 7.36
C LYS A 8 -3.49 -26.47 6.27
N GLY A 9 -4.33 -26.72 5.24
CA GLY A 9 -4.63 -25.72 4.22
C GLY A 9 -5.32 -24.50 4.83
N LYS A 10 -6.37 -24.71 5.62
CA LYS A 10 -7.09 -23.61 6.31
C LYS A 10 -6.23 -22.84 7.29
N ASP A 11 -5.33 -23.52 8.01
CA ASP A 11 -4.41 -22.86 8.94
C ASP A 11 -3.44 -21.94 8.18
N ALA A 12 -2.93 -22.37 7.01
CA ALA A 12 -2.05 -21.56 6.17
C ALA A 12 -2.77 -20.32 5.59
N GLU A 13 -4.00 -20.49 5.08
CA GLU A 13 -4.85 -19.40 4.61
C GLU A 13 -5.14 -18.39 5.74
N ALA A 14 -5.49 -18.87 6.94
CA ALA A 14 -5.75 -18.01 8.09
C ALA A 14 -4.53 -17.18 8.52
N VAL A 15 -3.34 -17.77 8.48
CA VAL A 15 -2.09 -17.05 8.78
C VAL A 15 -1.82 -15.98 7.72
N LEU A 16 -1.96 -16.32 6.43
CA LEU A 16 -1.78 -15.34 5.35
C LEU A 16 -2.77 -14.18 5.47
N ASN A 17 -4.06 -14.48 5.68
CA ASN A 17 -5.11 -13.48 5.86
C ASN A 17 -4.78 -12.52 7.01
N LYS A 18 -4.30 -13.06 8.15
CA LYS A 18 -3.89 -12.25 9.30
C LYS A 18 -2.70 -11.35 8.98
N VAL A 19 -1.65 -11.87 8.35
CA VAL A 19 -0.46 -11.09 8.00
C VAL A 19 -0.82 -10.02 6.97
N ALA A 20 -1.57 -10.37 5.93
CA ALA A 20 -2.00 -9.43 4.90
C ALA A 20 -2.88 -8.31 5.47
N SER A 21 -3.81 -8.61 6.37
CA SER A 21 -4.68 -7.60 6.99
C SER A 21 -3.91 -6.64 7.91
N LEU A 22 -2.82 -7.09 8.54
CA LEU A 22 -1.95 -6.23 9.33
C LEU A 22 -1.12 -5.28 8.46
N SER A 23 -0.69 -5.74 7.28
CA SER A 23 0.16 -4.96 6.36
C SER A 23 -0.64 -4.04 5.46
N TYR A 24 -1.78 -4.52 4.90
CA TYR A 24 -2.53 -3.80 3.85
C TYR A 24 -3.86 -3.22 4.31
N SER A 25 -4.20 -3.31 5.58
CA SER A 25 -5.48 -2.98 6.21
C SER A 25 -6.61 -3.98 5.90
N PRO A 26 -7.41 -4.38 6.91
CA PRO A 26 -8.49 -5.36 6.76
C PRO A 26 -9.58 -4.96 5.76
N ILE A 27 -9.84 -3.65 5.64
CA ILE A 27 -10.87 -3.10 4.75
C ILE A 27 -10.61 -3.38 3.26
N PHE A 28 -9.35 -3.63 2.89
CA PHE A 28 -8.94 -3.93 1.51
C PHE A 28 -8.69 -5.43 1.27
N CYS A 29 -8.86 -6.26 2.29
CA CYS A 29 -8.60 -7.70 2.24
C CYS A 29 -9.92 -8.47 2.23
N PHE A 30 -10.10 -9.37 1.27
CA PHE A 30 -11.30 -10.19 1.07
C PHE A 30 -10.89 -11.67 1.07
N ALA A 31 -11.17 -12.35 2.19
CA ALA A 31 -10.86 -13.77 2.33
C ALA A 31 -11.93 -14.62 1.63
N ASN A 32 -11.49 -15.57 0.83
CA ASN A 32 -12.35 -16.53 0.10
C ASN A 32 -13.53 -15.86 -0.62
N PRO A 33 -13.28 -14.79 -1.45
CA PRO A 33 -14.37 -14.11 -2.13
C PRO A 33 -15.13 -15.06 -3.05
N GLU A 34 -16.46 -15.00 -2.99
CA GLU A 34 -17.33 -15.88 -3.76
C GLU A 34 -17.83 -15.22 -5.05
N ASN A 35 -17.95 -16.01 -6.09
CA ASN A 35 -18.57 -15.61 -7.35
C ASN A 35 -20.10 -15.52 -7.16
N PRO A 36 -20.74 -14.36 -7.33
CA PRO A 36 -22.18 -14.21 -7.12
C PRO A 36 -23.06 -15.02 -8.09
N LYS A 37 -22.50 -15.54 -9.18
CA LYS A 37 -23.25 -16.34 -10.17
C LYS A 37 -23.44 -17.80 -9.76
N ASP A 38 -22.47 -18.38 -9.05
CA ASP A 38 -22.47 -19.81 -8.73
C ASP A 38 -22.00 -20.12 -7.30
N ASN A 39 -21.76 -19.11 -6.48
CA ASN A 39 -21.29 -19.18 -5.10
C ASN A 39 -20.02 -19.99 -4.91
N LYS A 40 -19.19 -20.08 -5.96
CA LYS A 40 -17.87 -20.71 -5.85
C LYS A 40 -16.84 -19.69 -5.44
N GLU A 41 -15.91 -20.14 -4.62
CA GLU A 41 -14.73 -19.38 -4.27
C GLU A 41 -13.92 -19.00 -5.52
N ILE A 42 -13.55 -17.71 -5.61
CA ILE A 42 -12.74 -17.16 -6.71
C ILE A 42 -11.26 -17.39 -6.44
N CYS A 43 -10.81 -17.07 -5.22
CA CYS A 43 -9.42 -17.22 -4.75
C CYS A 43 -9.38 -17.28 -3.22
N ASP A 44 -8.23 -17.66 -2.66
CA ASP A 44 -8.09 -17.79 -1.20
C ASP A 44 -8.02 -16.42 -0.51
N LEU A 45 -7.39 -15.40 -1.15
CA LEU A 45 -7.38 -14.03 -0.68
C LEU A 45 -7.31 -13.08 -1.88
N LEU A 46 -8.17 -12.06 -1.86
CA LEU A 46 -8.12 -10.93 -2.77
C LEU A 46 -7.79 -9.65 -1.97
N ILE A 47 -6.83 -8.87 -2.42
CA ILE A 47 -6.53 -7.55 -1.85
C ILE A 47 -6.75 -6.52 -2.94
N VAL A 48 -7.58 -5.48 -2.65
CA VAL A 48 -7.87 -4.42 -3.61
C VAL A 48 -7.76 -3.07 -2.91
N CYS A 49 -6.89 -2.20 -3.42
CA CYS A 49 -6.79 -0.82 -2.98
C CYS A 49 -6.47 0.08 -4.18
N GLY A 50 -7.29 1.08 -4.41
CA GLY A 50 -7.18 1.97 -5.56
C GLY A 50 -7.31 1.21 -6.88
N ASN A 51 -6.33 1.37 -7.74
CA ASN A 51 -6.28 0.74 -9.07
C ASN A 51 -5.52 -0.61 -9.09
N THR A 52 -5.18 -1.16 -7.93
CA THR A 52 -4.35 -2.37 -7.79
C THR A 52 -5.13 -3.51 -7.16
N ALA A 53 -5.07 -4.68 -7.77
CA ALA A 53 -5.58 -5.94 -7.22
C ALA A 53 -4.50 -7.01 -7.16
N LEU A 54 -4.45 -7.70 -6.02
CA LEU A 54 -3.54 -8.80 -5.76
C LEU A 54 -4.35 -10.05 -5.41
N ILE A 55 -4.24 -11.08 -6.25
CA ILE A 55 -4.93 -12.35 -6.14
C ILE A 55 -3.98 -13.37 -5.54
N TRP A 56 -4.32 -13.95 -4.41
CA TRP A 56 -3.54 -15.00 -3.77
C TRP A 56 -4.24 -16.34 -3.88
N GLN A 57 -3.47 -17.34 -4.30
CA GLN A 57 -3.84 -18.75 -4.23
C GLN A 57 -2.84 -19.46 -3.33
N VAL A 58 -3.30 -20.04 -2.24
CA VAL A 58 -2.47 -20.69 -1.22
C VAL A 58 -2.54 -22.20 -1.37
N LYS A 59 -1.40 -22.87 -1.33
CA LYS A 59 -1.34 -24.33 -1.31
C LYS A 59 -0.39 -24.81 -0.23
N SER A 60 -0.89 -25.69 0.63
CA SER A 60 -0.04 -26.46 1.52
C SER A 60 0.48 -27.67 0.73
N LEU A 61 1.78 -27.62 0.40
CA LEU A 61 2.43 -28.72 -0.33
C LEU A 61 3.04 -29.73 0.65
N LYS A 62 3.02 -31.02 0.24
CA LYS A 62 3.76 -32.06 0.93
C LYS A 62 4.96 -32.49 0.10
N LYS A 63 6.15 -32.51 0.71
CA LYS A 63 7.29 -33.19 0.12
C LYS A 63 6.97 -34.67 -0.02
N LYS A 64 7.32 -35.26 -1.14
CA LYS A 64 7.39 -36.71 -1.32
C LYS A 64 8.61 -37.24 -0.56
N ASP A 65 8.66 -38.57 -0.35
CA ASP A 65 9.82 -39.26 0.23
C ASP A 65 11.12 -38.97 -0.57
N SER A 66 10.99 -38.68 -1.87
CA SER A 66 12.07 -38.27 -2.77
C SER A 66 12.54 -36.81 -2.59
N GLY A 67 11.95 -36.03 -1.66
CA GLY A 67 12.25 -34.59 -1.46
C GLY A 67 11.58 -33.66 -2.47
N THR A 68 10.86 -34.19 -3.48
CA THR A 68 10.24 -33.39 -4.55
C THR A 68 8.74 -33.15 -4.32
N PHE A 69 8.17 -32.14 -4.95
CA PHE A 69 6.73 -31.87 -4.95
C PHE A 69 6.02 -32.56 -6.10
N LYS A 70 4.70 -32.71 -5.97
CA LYS A 70 3.85 -33.07 -7.09
C LYS A 70 3.67 -31.87 -8.01
N LYS A 71 4.31 -31.90 -9.18
CA LYS A 71 4.17 -30.84 -10.18
C LYS A 71 2.71 -30.49 -10.48
N ALA A 72 1.83 -31.51 -10.53
CA ALA A 72 0.40 -31.30 -10.77
C ALA A 72 -0.29 -30.39 -9.72
N GLU A 73 0.18 -30.35 -8.49
CA GLU A 73 -0.36 -29.45 -7.44
C GLU A 73 0.09 -28.01 -7.67
N VAL A 74 1.34 -27.80 -8.09
CA VAL A 74 1.87 -26.49 -8.50
C VAL A 74 1.11 -25.98 -9.72
N ASP A 75 1.01 -26.79 -10.78
CA ASP A 75 0.28 -26.44 -12.01
C ASP A 75 -1.20 -26.14 -11.73
N LYS A 76 -1.80 -26.81 -10.75
CA LYS A 76 -3.18 -26.54 -10.32
C LYS A 76 -3.31 -25.17 -9.67
N ALA A 77 -2.40 -24.78 -8.77
CA ALA A 77 -2.42 -23.48 -8.13
C ALA A 77 -2.26 -22.34 -9.14
N ILE A 78 -1.33 -22.50 -10.09
CA ILE A 78 -1.12 -21.55 -11.19
C ILE A 78 -2.39 -21.37 -12.01
N ARG A 79 -3.04 -22.48 -12.42
CA ARG A 79 -4.30 -22.42 -13.17
C ARG A 79 -5.43 -21.77 -12.37
N GLN A 80 -5.50 -22.00 -11.06
CA GLN A 80 -6.50 -21.39 -10.19
C GLN A 80 -6.28 -19.88 -10.09
N ALA A 81 -5.05 -19.41 -9.90
CA ALA A 81 -4.73 -17.97 -9.85
C ALA A 81 -5.09 -17.25 -11.16
N ARG A 82 -4.78 -17.85 -12.32
CA ARG A 82 -5.18 -17.32 -13.63
C ARG A 82 -6.70 -17.32 -13.82
N GLY A 83 -7.37 -18.41 -13.39
CA GLY A 83 -8.82 -18.53 -13.45
C GLY A 83 -9.51 -17.47 -12.60
N ALA A 84 -8.99 -17.19 -11.41
CA ALA A 84 -9.49 -16.15 -10.52
C ALA A 84 -9.48 -14.77 -11.19
N ARG A 85 -8.34 -14.38 -11.79
CA ARG A 85 -8.27 -13.12 -12.56
C ARG A 85 -9.30 -13.08 -13.68
N LYS A 86 -9.40 -14.14 -14.48
CA LYS A 86 -10.38 -14.21 -15.58
C LYS A 86 -11.82 -14.04 -15.07
N THR A 87 -12.13 -14.63 -13.93
CA THR A 87 -13.44 -14.50 -13.30
C THR A 87 -13.68 -13.07 -12.84
N LEU A 88 -12.74 -12.45 -12.11
CA LEU A 88 -12.86 -11.09 -11.60
C LEU A 88 -13.07 -10.07 -12.73
N ILE A 89 -12.25 -10.07 -13.76
CA ILE A 89 -12.37 -9.11 -14.88
C ILE A 89 -13.63 -9.31 -15.74
N SER A 90 -14.40 -10.38 -15.53
CA SER A 90 -15.70 -10.57 -16.19
C SER A 90 -16.84 -9.76 -15.56
N PHE A 91 -16.59 -9.09 -14.43
CA PHE A 91 -17.53 -8.20 -13.77
C PHE A 91 -17.17 -6.73 -14.05
N ASN A 92 -18.16 -5.86 -14.12
CA ASN A 92 -17.92 -4.41 -14.09
C ASN A 92 -17.69 -3.95 -12.65
N GLU A 93 -18.51 -4.49 -11.74
CA GLU A 93 -18.45 -4.23 -10.32
C GLU A 93 -18.80 -5.51 -9.55
N LEU A 94 -18.28 -5.60 -8.33
CA LEU A 94 -18.47 -6.76 -7.45
C LEU A 94 -18.63 -6.30 -6.00
N GLU A 95 -19.68 -6.72 -5.32
CA GLU A 95 -19.83 -6.51 -3.87
C GLU A 95 -19.18 -7.68 -3.13
N LEU A 96 -18.23 -7.38 -2.27
CA LEU A 96 -17.51 -8.35 -1.45
C LEU A 96 -17.56 -7.95 0.02
N THR A 97 -17.40 -8.92 0.91
CA THR A 97 -17.27 -8.68 2.35
C THR A 97 -15.80 -8.73 2.72
N SER A 98 -15.27 -7.64 3.27
CA SER A 98 -13.88 -7.54 3.73
C SER A 98 -13.64 -8.35 5.01
N ILE A 99 -12.38 -8.53 5.39
CA ILE A 99 -12.02 -9.32 6.59
C ILE A 99 -12.60 -8.70 7.89
N ASP A 100 -12.77 -7.37 7.94
CA ASP A 100 -13.42 -6.68 9.06
C ASP A 100 -14.95 -6.72 9.03
N GLY A 101 -15.54 -7.37 8.00
CA GLY A 101 -16.98 -7.60 7.89
C GLY A 101 -17.76 -6.51 7.15
N GLU A 102 -17.08 -5.49 6.60
CA GLU A 102 -17.75 -4.46 5.80
C GLU A 102 -18.06 -4.97 4.39
N LYS A 103 -19.27 -4.65 3.89
CA LYS A 103 -19.63 -4.85 2.48
C LYS A 103 -19.08 -3.73 1.64
N VAL A 104 -18.33 -4.11 0.62
CA VAL A 104 -17.57 -3.22 -0.21
C VAL A 104 -17.92 -3.46 -1.67
N LYS A 105 -18.32 -2.41 -2.37
CA LYS A 105 -18.50 -2.40 -3.81
C LYS A 105 -17.16 -2.06 -4.49
N ILE A 106 -16.64 -2.99 -5.26
CA ILE A 106 -15.38 -2.84 -6.00
C ILE A 106 -15.70 -2.62 -7.47
N GLU A 107 -15.23 -1.50 -8.02
CA GLU A 107 -15.33 -1.19 -9.44
C GLU A 107 -14.16 -1.86 -10.19
N ILE A 108 -14.39 -3.07 -10.68
CA ILE A 108 -13.37 -3.91 -11.32
C ILE A 108 -12.73 -3.21 -12.53
N GLN A 109 -13.50 -2.43 -13.28
CA GLN A 109 -13.03 -1.68 -14.44
C GLN A 109 -12.00 -0.58 -14.10
N LYS A 110 -11.93 -0.12 -12.86
CA LYS A 110 -10.92 0.85 -12.40
C LYS A 110 -9.58 0.21 -12.06
N ILE A 111 -9.54 -1.12 -11.94
CA ILE A 111 -8.31 -1.85 -11.60
C ILE A 111 -7.46 -2.00 -12.86
N THR A 112 -6.31 -1.37 -12.87
CA THR A 112 -5.36 -1.40 -13.99
C THR A 112 -4.14 -2.26 -13.71
N ARG A 113 -3.82 -2.52 -12.43
CA ARG A 113 -2.68 -3.33 -11.98
C ARG A 113 -3.17 -4.62 -11.36
N TRP A 114 -2.90 -5.73 -12.05
CA TRP A 114 -3.35 -7.06 -11.65
C TRP A 114 -2.19 -7.99 -11.40
N HIS A 115 -2.05 -8.49 -10.20
CA HIS A 115 -1.02 -9.47 -9.85
C HIS A 115 -1.64 -10.76 -9.34
N GLN A 116 -1.08 -11.88 -9.76
CA GLN A 116 -1.46 -13.21 -9.33
C GLN A 116 -0.30 -13.87 -8.61
N VAL A 117 -0.56 -14.37 -7.42
CA VAL A 117 0.43 -15.05 -6.58
C VAL A 117 -0.07 -16.46 -6.25
N ALA A 118 0.75 -17.45 -6.49
CA ALA A 118 0.59 -18.79 -5.96
C ALA A 118 1.61 -18.98 -4.82
N ALA A 119 1.13 -19.01 -3.58
CA ALA A 119 1.94 -19.19 -2.39
C ALA A 119 1.92 -20.65 -1.93
N PHE A 120 3.10 -21.22 -1.71
CA PHE A 120 3.29 -22.63 -1.34
C PHE A 120 3.80 -22.71 0.09
N ILE A 121 2.89 -23.01 1.02
CA ILE A 121 3.12 -22.97 2.45
C ILE A 121 3.46 -24.35 2.99
N GLY A 122 4.42 -24.42 3.91
CA GLY A 122 4.76 -25.59 4.71
C GLY A 122 6.09 -26.25 4.40
N VAL A 123 6.68 -26.03 3.24
CA VAL A 123 8.02 -26.54 2.89
C VAL A 123 8.61 -25.72 1.76
N ASP A 124 9.85 -25.27 1.92
CA ASP A 124 10.60 -24.63 0.84
C ASP A 124 11.16 -25.67 -0.14
N PRO A 125 10.93 -25.50 -1.43
CA PRO A 125 11.48 -26.41 -2.45
C PRO A 125 12.96 -26.10 -2.75
N ASP A 126 13.76 -27.12 -2.98
CA ASP A 126 15.16 -26.99 -3.35
C ASP A 126 15.36 -26.32 -4.71
N PHE A 127 14.39 -26.52 -5.64
CA PHE A 127 14.35 -25.89 -6.96
C PHE A 127 12.96 -25.37 -7.25
N PHE A 128 12.84 -24.07 -7.47
CA PHE A 128 11.57 -23.43 -7.70
C PHE A 128 11.67 -22.35 -8.77
N SER A 129 10.72 -22.31 -9.68
CA SER A 129 10.56 -21.18 -10.57
C SER A 129 9.86 -20.06 -9.82
N PHE A 130 10.41 -18.84 -9.86
CA PHE A 130 9.80 -17.71 -9.17
C PHE A 130 8.65 -17.07 -9.95
N TYR A 131 8.45 -17.47 -11.21
CA TYR A 131 7.46 -16.87 -12.09
C TYR A 131 7.03 -17.83 -13.20
N ASP A 132 5.74 -17.83 -13.52
CA ASP A 132 5.16 -18.59 -14.65
C ASP A 132 4.38 -17.62 -15.55
N ASP A 133 4.78 -17.50 -16.82
CA ASP A 133 4.28 -16.51 -17.79
C ASP A 133 3.48 -17.11 -18.95
N LEU A 134 2.93 -18.28 -18.78
CA LEU A 134 2.17 -18.95 -19.84
C LEU A 134 0.97 -18.10 -20.29
N ASN A 135 0.82 -17.86 -21.59
CA ASN A 135 -0.27 -17.11 -22.22
C ASN A 135 -0.36 -15.63 -21.79
N ASP A 136 0.76 -14.96 -21.64
CA ASP A 136 0.86 -13.53 -21.28
C ASP A 136 0.18 -13.13 -19.94
N VAL A 137 -0.17 -14.12 -19.13
CA VAL A 137 -0.71 -13.91 -17.78
C VAL A 137 0.24 -14.51 -16.77
N GLY A 138 1.06 -13.61 -16.18
CA GLY A 138 2.04 -13.99 -15.20
C GLY A 138 1.45 -14.46 -13.89
N VAL A 139 2.10 -15.43 -13.25
CA VAL A 139 1.81 -15.85 -11.87
C VAL A 139 3.13 -15.88 -11.11
N HIS A 140 3.20 -15.12 -10.03
CA HIS A 140 4.34 -15.15 -9.11
C HIS A 140 4.23 -16.39 -8.24
N LEU A 141 5.35 -17.10 -8.10
CA LEU A 141 5.41 -18.34 -7.32
C LEU A 141 6.23 -18.06 -6.06
N PHE A 142 5.59 -18.07 -4.91
CA PHE A 142 6.23 -17.76 -3.63
C PHE A 142 6.40 -19.01 -2.78
N THR A 143 7.57 -19.17 -2.19
CA THR A 143 7.82 -20.18 -1.16
C THR A 143 7.25 -19.73 0.18
N ASP A 144 7.20 -20.63 1.15
CA ASP A 144 6.71 -20.36 2.52
C ASP A 144 7.41 -19.16 3.15
N ASP A 145 8.72 -19.28 3.28
CA ASP A 145 9.55 -18.25 3.93
C ASP A 145 9.48 -16.90 3.20
N PHE A 146 9.57 -16.92 1.87
CA PHE A 146 9.50 -15.70 1.08
C PHE A 146 8.14 -15.01 1.15
N THR A 147 7.04 -15.78 1.22
CA THR A 147 5.68 -15.23 1.35
C THR A 147 5.57 -14.28 2.55
N PHE A 148 6.07 -14.69 3.71
CA PHE A 148 6.01 -13.85 4.91
C PHE A 148 7.06 -12.74 4.91
N LYS A 149 8.25 -13.00 4.39
CA LYS A 149 9.28 -11.98 4.21
C LYS A 149 8.76 -10.83 3.36
N ILE A 150 8.26 -11.10 2.16
CA ILE A 150 7.88 -10.04 1.22
C ILE A 150 6.73 -9.17 1.76
N ILE A 151 5.71 -9.75 2.38
CA ILE A 151 4.61 -8.99 2.98
C ILE A 151 5.10 -8.11 4.15
N SER A 152 6.11 -8.58 4.89
CA SER A 152 6.68 -7.83 6.01
C SER A 152 7.60 -6.70 5.57
N TYR A 153 8.27 -6.81 4.42
CA TYR A 153 9.24 -5.83 3.95
C TYR A 153 8.69 -4.86 2.90
N LEU A 154 7.71 -5.31 2.10
CA LEU A 154 6.93 -4.49 1.19
C LEU A 154 5.48 -4.40 1.72
N ASP A 155 5.37 -3.80 2.91
CA ASP A 155 4.15 -3.73 3.71
C ASP A 155 3.16 -2.65 3.26
N THR A 156 3.34 -2.11 2.05
CA THR A 156 2.32 -1.35 1.34
C THR A 156 1.98 -2.04 0.02
N LEU A 157 0.73 -1.98 -0.40
CA LEU A 157 0.31 -2.62 -1.64
C LEU A 157 1.03 -2.05 -2.86
N ASN A 158 1.32 -0.75 -2.85
CA ASN A 158 2.09 -0.11 -3.93
C ASN A 158 3.51 -0.66 -4.01
N ASP A 159 4.24 -0.74 -2.87
CA ASP A 159 5.61 -1.25 -2.88
C ASP A 159 5.67 -2.71 -3.36
N LEU A 160 4.71 -3.54 -2.93
CA LEU A 160 4.61 -4.92 -3.40
C LEU A 160 4.28 -4.98 -4.89
N SER A 161 3.30 -4.19 -5.35
CA SER A 161 2.91 -4.14 -6.76
C SER A 161 4.06 -3.69 -7.65
N ASP A 162 4.82 -2.66 -7.25
CA ASP A 162 5.99 -2.18 -7.99
C ASP A 162 7.08 -3.25 -8.12
N TYR A 163 7.31 -4.02 -7.04
CA TYR A 163 8.26 -5.15 -7.09
C TYR A 163 7.77 -6.24 -8.05
N LEU A 164 6.47 -6.59 -7.98
CA LEU A 164 5.90 -7.62 -8.85
C LEU A 164 5.96 -7.22 -10.32
N GLU A 165 5.65 -5.97 -10.66
CA GLU A 165 5.81 -5.44 -12.03
C GLU A 165 7.26 -5.45 -12.51
N ALA A 166 8.19 -5.02 -11.66
CA ALA A 166 9.61 -5.07 -12.00
C ALA A 166 10.08 -6.51 -12.23
N LYS A 167 9.59 -7.44 -11.41
CA LYS A 167 9.86 -8.89 -11.57
C LYS A 167 9.24 -9.44 -12.85
N GLU A 168 7.98 -9.11 -13.14
CA GLU A 168 7.33 -9.49 -14.40
C GLU A 168 8.14 -9.03 -15.61
N LYS A 169 8.55 -7.76 -15.62
CA LYS A 169 9.39 -7.21 -16.68
C LYS A 169 10.71 -7.93 -16.84
N LEU A 170 11.38 -8.27 -15.72
CA LEU A 170 12.64 -9.01 -15.72
C LEU A 170 12.48 -10.39 -16.35
N PHE A 171 11.41 -11.13 -16.00
CA PHE A 171 11.19 -12.49 -16.47
C PHE A 171 10.57 -12.56 -17.88
N HIS A 172 9.54 -11.76 -18.15
CA HIS A 172 8.83 -11.76 -19.41
C HIS A 172 9.57 -11.02 -20.53
N GLY A 173 10.22 -9.89 -20.22
CA GLY A 173 10.94 -9.05 -21.18
C GLY A 173 12.23 -9.66 -21.72
N ASN A 174 12.73 -10.73 -21.11
CA ASN A 174 14.00 -11.35 -21.48
C ASN A 174 13.74 -12.74 -22.09
N LYS A 175 14.06 -12.91 -23.36
CA LYS A 175 14.11 -14.23 -24.02
C LYS A 175 15.22 -15.12 -23.44
N THR A 176 16.04 -14.60 -22.55
CA THR A 176 17.13 -15.29 -21.89
C THR A 176 16.57 -16.15 -20.76
N ARG A 177 16.89 -17.43 -20.77
CA ARG A 177 16.66 -18.29 -19.62
C ARG A 177 17.72 -17.98 -18.57
N PHE A 178 17.27 -17.56 -17.38
CA PHE A 178 18.20 -17.34 -16.29
C PHE A 178 17.80 -18.10 -15.03
N THR A 179 18.81 -18.51 -14.30
CA THR A 179 18.68 -19.18 -13.01
C THR A 179 19.20 -18.25 -11.92
N ILE A 180 18.44 -18.10 -10.86
CA ILE A 180 18.84 -17.35 -9.67
C ILE A 180 19.26 -18.35 -8.59
N ILE A 181 20.46 -18.19 -8.06
CA ILE A 181 20.95 -18.94 -6.91
C ILE A 181 20.72 -18.09 -5.66
N GLY A 182 20.33 -18.72 -4.56
CA GLY A 182 20.17 -18.09 -3.25
C GLY A 182 18.74 -17.70 -2.86
N GLY A 183 17.75 -17.97 -3.71
CA GLY A 183 16.35 -17.69 -3.36
C GLY A 183 15.85 -16.29 -3.71
N GLU A 184 14.53 -16.10 -3.65
CA GLU A 184 13.88 -14.87 -4.10
C GLU A 184 14.11 -13.69 -3.16
N GLU A 185 14.38 -13.92 -1.89
CA GLU A 185 14.74 -12.86 -0.94
C GLU A 185 16.02 -12.11 -1.35
N ASN A 186 16.97 -12.80 -1.97
CA ASN A 186 18.18 -12.15 -2.48
C ASN A 186 17.87 -11.30 -3.72
N LEU A 187 16.90 -11.71 -4.56
CA LEU A 187 16.39 -10.90 -5.66
C LEU A 187 15.70 -9.64 -5.14
N LEU A 188 14.93 -9.74 -4.04
CA LEU A 188 14.34 -8.58 -3.38
C LEU A 188 15.41 -7.59 -2.89
N VAL A 189 16.50 -8.07 -2.28
CA VAL A 189 17.62 -7.20 -1.88
C VAL A 189 18.23 -6.48 -3.08
N GLN A 190 18.45 -7.20 -4.18
CA GLN A 190 18.96 -6.61 -5.42
C GLN A 190 18.03 -5.49 -5.95
N TYR A 191 16.72 -5.70 -5.90
CA TYR A 191 15.72 -4.69 -6.26
C TYR A 191 15.85 -3.45 -5.38
N LEU A 192 15.85 -3.60 -4.05
CA LEU A 192 15.93 -2.51 -3.10
C LEU A 192 17.23 -1.71 -3.21
N LYS A 193 18.38 -2.38 -3.36
CA LYS A 193 19.70 -1.75 -3.53
C LYS A 193 19.88 -1.07 -4.90
N SER A 194 19.12 -1.47 -5.90
CA SER A 194 19.16 -0.91 -7.27
C SER A 194 18.06 0.14 -7.51
N ALA A 195 17.75 0.96 -6.51
CA ALA A 195 16.73 2.01 -6.60
C ALA A 195 15.37 1.47 -7.08
N ARG A 196 14.95 0.33 -6.54
CA ARG A 196 13.68 -0.35 -6.84
C ARG A 196 13.53 -0.68 -8.34
N SER A 197 14.59 -1.20 -8.95
CA SER A 197 14.54 -1.65 -10.35
C SER A 197 15.47 -2.83 -10.60
N PHE A 198 15.22 -3.57 -11.67
CA PHE A 198 16.12 -4.62 -12.17
C PHE A 198 16.93 -4.21 -13.40
N ASN A 199 16.98 -2.91 -13.72
CA ASN A 199 17.65 -2.41 -14.93
C ASN A 199 19.12 -2.84 -15.02
N SER A 200 19.82 -2.99 -13.89
CA SER A 200 21.20 -3.47 -13.85
C SER A 200 21.30 -4.95 -14.24
N LEU A 201 20.40 -5.78 -13.70
CA LEU A 201 20.32 -7.20 -14.06
C LEU A 201 19.91 -7.41 -15.52
N GLU A 202 18.88 -6.65 -15.98
CA GLU A 202 18.44 -6.70 -17.38
C GLU A 202 19.62 -6.40 -18.35
N LYS A 203 20.48 -5.44 -18.02
CA LYS A 203 21.66 -5.12 -18.82
C LYS A 203 22.69 -6.25 -18.80
N GLN A 204 22.89 -6.92 -17.67
CA GLN A 204 23.84 -8.03 -17.54
C GLN A 204 23.42 -9.26 -18.34
N ILE A 205 22.10 -9.56 -18.38
CA ILE A 205 21.59 -10.74 -19.06
C ILE A 205 21.27 -10.48 -20.53
N LYS A 206 21.25 -9.23 -20.98
CA LYS A 206 20.89 -8.83 -22.33
C LYS A 206 21.84 -9.46 -23.37
N GLY A 207 21.26 -10.16 -24.34
CA GLY A 207 22.02 -10.83 -25.42
C GLY A 207 22.58 -12.20 -25.06
N SER A 208 22.41 -12.66 -23.82
CA SER A 208 22.73 -14.01 -23.42
C SER A 208 21.58 -14.97 -23.71
N THR A 209 21.86 -16.17 -24.16
CA THR A 209 20.85 -17.24 -24.31
C THR A 209 20.55 -17.91 -22.97
N MET A 210 21.53 -17.91 -22.06
CA MET A 210 21.45 -18.45 -20.71
C MET A 210 22.31 -17.61 -19.78
N ALA A 211 21.80 -17.24 -18.62
CA ALA A 211 22.53 -16.55 -17.58
C ALA A 211 22.29 -17.16 -16.21
N MET A 212 23.29 -17.17 -15.38
CA MET A 212 23.20 -17.59 -13.97
C MET A 212 23.54 -16.37 -13.09
N LEU A 213 22.61 -16.04 -12.22
CA LEU A 213 22.75 -14.96 -11.26
C LEU A 213 23.00 -15.59 -9.88
N ASP A 214 24.20 -15.45 -9.39
CA ASP A 214 24.54 -15.85 -8.02
C ASP A 214 24.29 -14.66 -7.09
N LEU A 215 23.26 -14.78 -6.28
CA LEU A 215 22.80 -13.79 -5.31
C LEU A 215 22.87 -14.35 -3.88
N GLU A 216 23.48 -15.52 -3.68
CA GLU A 216 23.49 -16.21 -2.39
C GLU A 216 24.09 -15.33 -1.28
N GLY A 217 23.46 -15.33 -0.11
CA GLY A 217 23.89 -14.58 1.07
C GLY A 217 23.55 -13.08 1.08
N MET A 218 23.07 -12.51 -0.03
CA MET A 218 22.74 -11.07 -0.09
C MET A 218 21.68 -10.67 0.93
N TRP A 219 20.72 -11.54 1.21
CA TRP A 219 19.67 -11.29 2.21
C TRP A 219 20.25 -11.20 3.62
N ASP A 220 21.08 -12.17 4.00
CA ASP A 220 21.67 -12.24 5.34
C ASP A 220 22.62 -11.08 5.62
N ASP A 221 23.38 -10.65 4.62
CA ASP A 221 24.23 -9.47 4.70
C ASP A 221 23.40 -8.18 4.79
N PHE A 222 22.32 -8.12 4.01
CA PHE A 222 21.45 -6.94 3.98
C PHE A 222 20.78 -6.68 5.33
N ILE A 223 20.17 -7.67 5.94
CA ILE A 223 19.46 -7.51 7.22
C ILE A 223 20.40 -7.13 8.39
N LYS A 224 21.70 -7.45 8.26
CA LYS A 224 22.74 -7.07 9.23
C LYS A 224 23.31 -5.68 8.96
N SER A 225 23.10 -5.11 7.78
CA SER A 225 23.70 -3.85 7.34
C SER A 225 23.16 -2.63 8.10
N ASP A 226 23.99 -1.59 8.20
CA ASP A 226 23.58 -0.31 8.80
C ASP A 226 22.53 0.40 7.92
N GLN A 227 22.55 0.20 6.61
CA GLN A 227 21.52 0.70 5.68
C GLN A 227 20.14 0.17 6.06
N PHE A 228 20.06 -1.13 6.33
CA PHE A 228 18.80 -1.75 6.74
C PHE A 228 18.31 -1.24 8.10
N LYS A 229 19.21 -1.12 9.08
CA LYS A 229 18.90 -0.56 10.40
C LYS A 229 18.40 0.89 10.30
N SER A 230 19.07 1.72 9.48
CA SER A 230 18.65 3.11 9.21
C SER A 230 17.28 3.18 8.58
N LYS A 231 16.98 2.31 7.62
CA LYS A 231 15.63 2.19 7.03
C LYS A 231 14.58 1.89 8.09
N LEU A 232 14.79 0.86 8.92
CA LEU A 232 13.84 0.48 9.97
C LEU A 232 13.57 1.61 10.98
N LEU A 233 14.62 2.34 11.38
CA LEU A 233 14.46 3.50 12.27
C LEU A 233 13.64 4.61 11.62
N ALA A 234 13.91 4.93 10.36
CA ALA A 234 13.17 5.95 9.64
C ALA A 234 11.70 5.55 9.41
N ASP A 235 11.45 4.29 9.08
CA ASP A 235 10.08 3.77 8.92
C ASP A 235 9.32 3.80 10.25
N LYS A 236 9.97 3.42 11.36
CA LYS A 236 9.37 3.49 12.69
C LYS A 236 9.01 4.92 13.11
N ARG A 237 9.80 5.92 12.72
CA ARG A 237 9.53 7.33 13.05
C ARG A 237 8.43 7.92 12.16
N GLY A 238 8.61 7.88 10.85
CA GLY A 238 7.73 8.56 9.89
C GLY A 238 6.56 7.67 9.42
N ALA A 239 6.85 6.53 8.79
CA ALA A 239 5.82 5.73 8.17
C ALA A 239 4.82 5.14 9.19
N ALA A 240 5.29 4.69 10.36
CA ALA A 240 4.39 4.20 11.40
C ALA A 240 3.48 5.31 11.97
N GLY A 241 3.95 6.57 11.98
CA GLY A 241 3.12 7.73 12.28
C GLY A 241 1.97 7.90 11.30
N TRP A 242 2.27 7.79 9.99
CA TRP A 242 1.25 7.82 8.94
C TRP A 242 0.26 6.67 9.03
N ASP A 243 0.74 5.44 9.27
CA ASP A 243 -0.12 4.27 9.47
C ASP A 243 -1.05 4.44 10.69
N SER A 244 -0.59 5.16 11.71
CA SER A 244 -1.43 5.49 12.88
C SER A 244 -2.52 6.51 12.53
N LEU A 245 -2.26 7.46 11.63
CA LEU A 245 -3.27 8.39 11.12
C LEU A 245 -4.32 7.65 10.28
N ILE A 246 -3.90 6.73 9.40
CA ILE A 246 -4.84 5.88 8.64
C ILE A 246 -5.79 5.14 9.58
N ARG A 247 -5.25 4.52 10.63
CA ARG A 247 -6.06 3.82 11.64
C ARG A 247 -7.00 4.78 12.38
N ALA A 248 -6.51 5.93 12.79
CA ALA A 248 -7.34 6.94 13.47
C ALA A 248 -8.51 7.40 12.58
N VAL A 249 -8.29 7.57 11.28
CA VAL A 249 -9.38 7.87 10.32
C VAL A 249 -10.36 6.71 10.22
N ALA A 250 -9.88 5.47 10.16
CA ALA A 250 -10.73 4.28 10.08
C ALA A 250 -11.59 4.06 11.34
N GLU A 251 -11.08 4.45 12.51
CA GLU A 251 -11.74 4.31 13.81
C GLU A 251 -12.75 5.44 14.13
N ILE A 252 -12.92 6.47 13.26
CA ILE A 252 -13.93 7.52 13.48
C ILE A 252 -15.33 6.88 13.41
N PRO A 253 -16.04 6.78 14.53
CA PRO A 253 -17.40 6.24 14.54
C PRO A 253 -18.35 7.23 13.87
N ASP A 254 -19.44 6.72 13.32
CA ASP A 254 -20.56 7.51 12.81
C ASP A 254 -20.19 8.58 11.77
N SER A 255 -19.19 8.29 10.93
CA SER A 255 -18.96 9.10 9.76
C SER A 255 -20.26 9.17 8.95
N LYS A 256 -20.85 10.38 8.83
CA LYS A 256 -22.07 10.62 8.04
C LYS A 256 -21.88 10.24 6.58
N ASP A 257 -20.62 10.16 6.15
CA ASP A 257 -20.21 9.76 4.81
C ASP A 257 -19.15 8.67 4.88
N ARG A 258 -19.60 7.43 5.02
CA ARG A 258 -18.76 6.23 5.05
C ARG A 258 -17.99 6.04 3.75
N GLU A 259 -18.57 6.40 2.62
CA GLU A 259 -17.94 6.26 1.31
C GLU A 259 -16.74 7.21 1.19
N MET A 260 -16.91 8.47 1.60
CA MET A 260 -15.83 9.46 1.61
C MET A 260 -14.72 9.10 2.60
N GLN A 261 -15.06 8.61 3.79
CA GLN A 261 -14.08 8.11 4.76
C GLN A 261 -13.25 6.97 4.17
N ARG A 262 -13.90 6.01 3.53
CA ARG A 262 -13.25 4.89 2.88
C ARG A 262 -12.37 5.34 1.72
N ARG A 263 -12.83 6.28 0.90
CA ARG A 263 -12.05 6.88 -0.19
C ARG A 263 -10.78 7.54 0.34
N ALA A 264 -10.87 8.24 1.46
CA ALA A 264 -9.70 8.83 2.10
C ALA A 264 -8.71 7.78 2.62
N ILE A 265 -9.20 6.72 3.28
CA ILE A 265 -8.37 5.61 3.74
C ILE A 265 -7.68 4.94 2.54
N GLU A 266 -8.38 4.76 1.44
CA GLU A 266 -7.83 4.21 0.19
C GLU A 266 -6.67 5.08 -0.34
N ILE A 267 -6.88 6.39 -0.46
CA ILE A 267 -5.84 7.33 -0.91
C ILE A 267 -4.64 7.31 0.04
N MET A 268 -4.88 7.42 1.34
CA MET A 268 -3.82 7.41 2.36
C MET A 268 -3.04 6.09 2.38
N SER A 269 -3.72 4.97 2.12
CA SER A 269 -3.13 3.63 2.08
C SER A 269 -2.40 3.33 0.78
N SER A 270 -2.72 4.03 -0.30
CA SER A 270 -2.08 3.87 -1.61
C SER A 270 -0.67 4.47 -1.69
N HIS A 271 -0.20 5.16 -0.67
CA HIS A 271 1.18 5.64 -0.60
C HIS A 271 2.18 4.50 -0.38
N SER A 272 3.31 4.57 -1.08
CA SER A 272 4.47 3.73 -0.81
C SER A 272 5.05 3.97 0.60
N ARG A 273 5.84 3.04 1.11
CA ARG A 273 6.49 3.21 2.44
C ARG A 273 7.34 4.46 2.51
N MET A 274 8.04 4.83 1.44
CA MET A 274 8.84 6.06 1.39
C MET A 274 7.96 7.32 1.44
N GLU A 275 6.83 7.34 0.74
CA GLU A 275 5.89 8.47 0.79
C GLU A 275 5.21 8.57 2.14
N ARG A 276 4.80 7.46 2.74
CA ARG A 276 4.27 7.41 4.12
C ARG A 276 5.28 7.97 5.12
N ARG A 277 6.57 7.67 4.94
CA ARG A 277 7.65 8.24 5.76
C ARG A 277 7.70 9.76 5.62
N ALA A 278 7.71 10.27 4.37
CA ALA A 278 7.75 11.71 4.12
C ALA A 278 6.54 12.45 4.71
N LEU A 279 5.35 11.91 4.51
CA LEU A 279 4.11 12.49 5.03
C LEU A 279 4.05 12.43 6.56
N GLY A 280 4.44 11.30 7.15
CA GLY A 280 4.49 11.14 8.60
C GLY A 280 5.56 12.02 9.26
N ASP A 281 6.75 12.15 8.65
CA ASP A 281 7.77 13.08 9.12
C ASP A 281 7.28 14.54 9.01
N ALA A 282 6.61 14.91 7.91
CA ALA A 282 6.03 16.25 7.74
C ALA A 282 4.97 16.54 8.80
N TYR A 283 4.14 15.56 9.12
CA TYR A 283 3.15 15.67 10.18
C TYR A 283 3.83 15.79 11.55
N TYR A 284 4.80 14.95 11.88
CA TYR A 284 5.50 14.93 13.15
C TYR A 284 6.30 16.22 13.39
N GLU A 285 6.99 16.74 12.38
CA GLU A 285 7.72 18.02 12.46
C GLU A 285 6.79 19.19 12.85
N GLY A 286 5.58 19.23 12.29
CA GLY A 286 4.60 20.25 12.67
C GLY A 286 4.15 20.13 14.12
N TRP A 287 3.98 18.90 14.57
CA TRP A 287 3.62 18.59 15.95
C TRP A 287 4.70 19.04 16.96
N VAL A 288 5.97 18.70 16.69
CA VAL A 288 7.11 19.15 17.51
C VAL A 288 7.21 20.68 17.51
N SER A 289 7.09 21.30 16.33
CA SER A 289 7.14 22.75 16.19
C SER A 289 6.04 23.47 16.97
N LEU A 290 4.86 22.86 17.14
CA LEU A 290 3.79 23.41 17.95
C LEU A 290 4.16 23.46 19.45
N GLN A 291 4.87 22.44 19.94
CA GLN A 291 5.27 22.37 21.36
C GLN A 291 6.23 23.48 21.76
N GLU A 292 6.98 24.02 20.80
CA GLU A 292 7.91 25.15 21.00
C GLU A 292 7.21 26.51 20.91
N LYS A 293 5.90 26.56 20.63
CA LYS A 293 5.13 27.77 20.46
C LYS A 293 4.35 28.14 21.71
N PRO A 294 3.98 29.44 21.90
CA PRO A 294 3.07 29.86 22.95
C PRO A 294 1.75 29.08 22.93
N LYS A 295 1.16 28.88 24.11
CA LYS A 295 -0.15 28.24 24.25
C LYS A 295 -1.21 28.97 23.40
N GLY A 296 -2.12 28.21 22.82
CA GLY A 296 -3.18 28.74 21.97
C GLY A 296 -2.79 29.02 20.52
N MET A 297 -1.53 28.81 20.14
CA MET A 297 -1.13 28.94 18.74
C MET A 297 -1.62 27.78 17.86
N THR A 298 -1.82 28.08 16.59
CA THR A 298 -2.20 27.12 15.55
C THR A 298 -1.10 27.08 14.50
N LEU A 299 -0.69 25.87 14.12
CA LEU A 299 0.19 25.64 12.98
C LEU A 299 -0.57 25.00 11.83
N ARG A 300 -0.18 25.34 10.61
CA ARG A 300 -0.79 24.84 9.38
C ARG A 300 0.30 24.44 8.39
N ARG A 301 0.11 23.32 7.71
CA ARG A 301 1.02 22.85 6.63
C ARG A 301 0.18 22.25 5.52
N ILE A 302 0.62 22.41 4.30
CA ILE A 302 0.13 21.66 3.16
C ILE A 302 1.23 20.71 2.67
N SER A 303 0.81 19.55 2.18
CA SER A 303 1.69 18.54 1.58
C SER A 303 1.06 18.02 0.29
N PRO A 304 1.43 18.61 -0.86
CA PRO A 304 0.97 18.13 -2.16
C PRO A 304 1.65 16.82 -2.50
N THR A 305 0.91 15.92 -3.11
CA THR A 305 1.40 14.60 -3.55
C THR A 305 0.59 14.10 -4.76
N THR A 306 1.06 13.02 -5.37
CA THR A 306 0.32 12.32 -6.43
C THR A 306 0.20 10.86 -6.04
N VAL A 307 -1.01 10.31 -6.10
CA VAL A 307 -1.34 8.93 -5.75
C VAL A 307 -2.16 8.32 -6.87
N ASN A 308 -1.73 7.20 -7.44
CA ASN A 308 -2.44 6.53 -8.54
C ASN A 308 -2.81 7.49 -9.68
N SER A 309 -1.90 8.41 -10.05
CA SER A 309 -2.09 9.49 -11.04
C SER A 309 -3.09 10.59 -10.63
N GLU A 310 -3.58 10.59 -9.42
CA GLU A 310 -4.43 11.63 -8.85
C GLU A 310 -3.60 12.61 -7.99
N ASN A 311 -3.77 13.91 -8.22
CA ASN A 311 -3.14 14.94 -7.42
C ASN A 311 -3.94 15.17 -6.13
N VAL A 312 -3.33 14.90 -4.99
CA VAL A 312 -3.94 14.99 -3.66
C VAL A 312 -3.20 16.01 -2.82
N MET A 313 -3.93 16.88 -2.14
CA MET A 313 -3.39 17.83 -1.18
C MET A 313 -3.73 17.42 0.24
N TYR A 314 -2.72 17.19 1.08
CA TYR A 314 -2.93 17.06 2.52
C TYR A 314 -2.83 18.42 3.19
N ILE A 315 -3.77 18.72 4.08
CA ILE A 315 -3.76 19.89 4.97
C ILE A 315 -3.63 19.39 6.40
N PHE A 316 -2.55 19.77 7.06
CA PHE A 316 -2.35 19.50 8.47
C PHE A 316 -2.62 20.75 9.28
N LEU A 317 -3.43 20.60 10.33
CA LEU A 317 -3.80 21.68 11.27
C LEU A 317 -3.52 21.20 12.69
N TRP A 318 -2.56 21.82 13.34
CA TRP A 318 -2.27 21.55 14.76
C TRP A 318 -2.73 22.71 15.60
N GLN A 319 -3.46 22.43 16.66
CA GLN A 319 -3.93 23.40 17.62
C GLN A 319 -3.30 23.12 18.98
N GLY A 320 -2.83 24.20 19.64
CA GLY A 320 -2.40 24.16 21.03
C GLY A 320 -3.57 24.04 22.00
N GLU A 321 -3.26 23.91 23.28
CA GLU A 321 -4.25 23.88 24.36
C GLU A 321 -5.16 25.13 24.34
N ASN A 322 -6.41 24.96 24.80
CA ASN A 322 -7.43 26.00 24.96
C ASN A 322 -8.12 26.49 23.66
N ASN A 323 -7.96 25.79 22.54
CA ASN A 323 -8.74 26.07 21.34
C ASN A 323 -10.02 25.21 21.32
N ASP A 324 -11.10 25.79 20.81
CA ASP A 324 -12.37 25.12 20.67
C ASP A 324 -12.31 24.02 19.59
N ASN A 325 -12.64 22.78 19.98
CA ASN A 325 -12.63 21.63 19.07
C ASN A 325 -13.63 21.75 17.94
N ASP A 326 -14.80 22.36 18.22
CA ASP A 326 -15.88 22.47 17.23
C ASP A 326 -15.51 23.39 16.05
N ILE A 327 -14.53 24.27 16.26
CA ILE A 327 -14.03 25.19 15.25
C ILE A 327 -13.01 24.49 14.32
N ARG A 328 -12.28 23.51 14.79
CA ARG A 328 -11.15 22.90 14.05
C ARG A 328 -11.57 22.28 12.72
N LEU A 329 -12.65 21.51 12.72
CA LEU A 329 -13.19 20.93 11.49
C LEU A 329 -13.66 22.00 10.49
N LYS A 330 -14.34 23.04 10.98
CA LYS A 330 -14.74 24.19 10.14
C LYS A 330 -13.52 24.90 9.54
N VAL A 331 -12.47 25.10 10.31
CA VAL A 331 -11.22 25.70 9.80
C VAL A 331 -10.60 24.83 8.71
N LEU A 332 -10.53 23.52 8.88
CA LEU A 332 -10.05 22.61 7.83
C LEU A 332 -10.84 22.73 6.53
N GLN A 333 -12.17 22.80 6.61
CA GLN A 333 -13.04 22.99 5.44
C GLN A 333 -12.76 24.32 4.73
N LEU A 334 -12.60 25.41 5.48
CA LEU A 334 -12.24 26.71 4.91
C LEU A 334 -10.86 26.70 4.26
N LEU A 335 -9.88 26.06 4.90
CA LEU A 335 -8.53 25.90 4.34
C LEU A 335 -8.53 25.07 3.05
N ALA A 336 -9.41 24.08 2.93
CA ALA A 336 -9.54 23.29 1.72
C ALA A 336 -10.02 24.13 0.53
N ILE A 337 -10.98 25.02 0.74
CA ILE A 337 -11.48 25.94 -0.29
C ILE A 337 -10.33 26.86 -0.78
N VAL A 338 -9.54 27.42 0.15
CA VAL A 338 -8.39 28.29 -0.22
C VAL A 338 -7.31 27.48 -0.94
N ALA A 339 -7.02 26.26 -0.47
CA ALA A 339 -6.01 25.41 -1.10
C ALA A 339 -6.41 25.02 -2.54
N ARG A 340 -7.69 24.71 -2.79
CA ARG A 340 -8.19 24.43 -4.14
C ARG A 340 -8.03 25.62 -5.09
N LYS A 341 -8.27 26.84 -4.62
CA LYS A 341 -8.07 28.07 -5.38
C LYS A 341 -6.59 28.29 -5.75
N GLU A 342 -5.71 28.18 -4.75
CA GLU A 342 -4.29 28.45 -4.94
C GLU A 342 -3.55 27.37 -5.74
N PHE A 343 -4.08 26.14 -5.74
CA PHE A 343 -3.51 24.97 -6.39
C PHE A 343 -4.59 24.21 -7.16
N PRO A 344 -5.04 24.74 -8.29
CA PRO A 344 -6.19 24.21 -9.05
C PRO A 344 -6.00 22.80 -9.60
N GLU A 345 -4.78 22.29 -9.69
CA GLU A 345 -4.48 20.92 -10.07
C GLU A 345 -4.80 19.89 -8.99
N TYR A 346 -4.97 20.30 -7.70
CA TYR A 346 -5.29 19.41 -6.58
C TYR A 346 -6.80 19.49 -6.28
N LYS A 347 -7.57 18.61 -6.92
CA LYS A 347 -9.03 18.57 -6.75
C LYS A 347 -9.47 17.81 -5.53
N THR A 348 -8.63 16.87 -5.05
CA THR A 348 -8.86 16.05 -3.87
C THR A 348 -8.02 16.59 -2.72
N ILE A 349 -8.68 16.97 -1.63
CA ILE A 349 -8.05 17.56 -0.44
C ILE A 349 -8.43 16.76 0.79
N ILE A 350 -7.43 16.32 1.54
CA ILE A 350 -7.59 15.60 2.81
C ILE A 350 -7.05 16.48 3.94
N GLY A 351 -7.91 16.83 4.88
CA GLY A 351 -7.57 17.63 6.05
C GLY A 351 -7.47 16.77 7.30
N ILE A 352 -6.37 16.92 8.04
CA ILE A 352 -6.14 16.24 9.32
C ILE A 352 -5.85 17.31 10.36
N GLY A 353 -6.77 17.46 11.30
CA GLY A 353 -6.63 18.34 12.46
C GLY A 353 -6.25 17.57 13.71
N ALA A 354 -5.35 18.09 14.51
CA ALA A 354 -4.95 17.49 15.77
C ALA A 354 -4.82 18.51 16.88
N GLN A 355 -5.22 18.14 18.09
CA GLN A 355 -5.03 18.93 19.30
C GLN A 355 -4.47 18.06 20.41
N GLN A 356 -3.49 18.56 21.11
CA GLN A 356 -2.96 17.92 22.31
C GLN A 356 -3.72 18.42 23.53
N TYR A 357 -4.28 17.48 24.28
CA TYR A 357 -4.75 17.75 25.63
C TYR A 357 -3.64 17.48 26.64
N LEU A 358 -3.56 18.29 27.68
CA LEU A 358 -2.61 18.11 28.80
C LEU A 358 -2.64 16.65 29.30
N LYS A 359 -1.51 15.97 29.14
CA LYS A 359 -1.18 14.64 29.68
C LYS A 359 -1.94 13.43 29.15
N GLN A 360 -2.86 13.55 28.19
CA GLN A 360 -3.65 12.41 27.68
C GLN A 360 -3.92 12.49 26.18
N LYS A 361 -4.90 11.85 25.68
CA LYS A 361 -5.16 11.55 24.29
C LYS A 361 -5.15 12.76 23.33
N THR A 362 -4.43 12.63 22.21
CA THR A 362 -4.59 13.51 21.05
C THR A 362 -5.99 13.34 20.48
N SER A 363 -6.72 14.43 20.25
CA SER A 363 -7.96 14.38 19.48
C SER A 363 -7.67 14.70 18.03
N TYR A 364 -8.37 14.02 17.15
CA TYR A 364 -8.24 14.20 15.71
C TYR A 364 -9.58 14.64 15.12
N ASP A 365 -9.50 15.55 14.14
CA ASP A 365 -10.58 15.78 13.18
C ASP A 365 -10.06 15.43 11.81
N PHE A 366 -10.96 14.94 11.00
CA PHE A 366 -10.69 14.52 9.66
C PHE A 366 -11.75 15.09 8.71
N MET A 367 -11.32 15.51 7.54
CA MET A 367 -12.19 15.85 6.44
C MET A 367 -11.59 15.40 5.12
N MET A 368 -12.42 15.06 4.18
CA MET A 368 -12.08 14.95 2.78
C MET A 368 -13.01 15.84 1.96
N ALA A 369 -12.50 16.47 0.94
CA ALA A 369 -13.30 17.24 -0.02
C ALA A 369 -12.78 17.00 -1.43
N GLU A 370 -13.72 16.81 -2.34
CA GLU A 370 -13.46 16.76 -3.78
C GLU A 370 -14.08 17.98 -4.44
N PHE A 371 -13.29 18.70 -5.22
CA PHE A 371 -13.68 19.92 -5.92
C PHE A 371 -13.42 19.74 -7.42
N PRO A 372 -14.21 18.94 -8.13
CA PRO A 372 -14.10 18.81 -9.58
C PRO A 372 -14.42 20.14 -10.26
N ASP A 373 -13.95 20.31 -11.52
CA ASP A 373 -14.05 21.61 -12.20
C ASP A 373 -15.50 22.05 -12.48
N ASP A 374 -16.42 21.11 -12.62
CA ASP A 374 -17.85 21.35 -12.81
C ASP A 374 -18.56 21.83 -11.55
N VAL A 375 -17.98 21.54 -10.37
CA VAL A 375 -18.49 22.03 -9.08
C VAL A 375 -17.86 23.36 -8.69
N TRP A 376 -16.61 23.63 -9.10
CA TRP A 376 -15.91 24.86 -8.79
C TRP A 376 -16.41 26.03 -9.64
N ASN A 377 -16.98 27.06 -9.01
CA ASN A 377 -17.64 28.18 -9.66
C ASN A 377 -17.18 29.54 -9.06
N ASP A 378 -17.67 30.63 -9.64
CA ASP A 378 -17.33 32.00 -9.22
C ASP A 378 -17.65 32.30 -7.75
N ASP A 379 -18.64 31.66 -7.15
CA ASP A 379 -19.00 31.86 -5.76
C ASP A 379 -17.98 31.20 -4.83
N PHE A 380 -17.50 30.00 -5.19
CA PHE A 380 -16.38 29.37 -4.50
C PHE A 380 -15.11 30.22 -4.59
N GLU A 381 -14.83 30.77 -5.79
CA GLU A 381 -13.66 31.62 -6.01
C GLU A 381 -13.68 32.88 -5.15
N LYS A 382 -14.81 33.61 -5.13
CA LYS A 382 -14.99 34.80 -4.27
C LYS A 382 -14.84 34.44 -2.78
N ARG A 383 -15.50 33.37 -2.36
CA ARG A 383 -15.44 32.90 -0.97
C ARG A 383 -14.01 32.51 -0.56
N ALA A 384 -13.25 31.85 -1.46
CA ALA A 384 -11.85 31.53 -1.20
C ALA A 384 -11.00 32.77 -0.94
N VAL A 385 -11.20 33.86 -1.73
CA VAL A 385 -10.51 35.14 -1.54
C VAL A 385 -10.84 35.76 -0.18
N GLU A 386 -12.10 35.78 0.22
CA GLU A 386 -12.54 36.28 1.52
C GLU A 386 -11.92 35.49 2.67
N ILE A 387 -12.01 34.16 2.63
CA ILE A 387 -11.43 33.27 3.64
C ILE A 387 -9.91 33.47 3.73
N GLN A 388 -9.23 33.57 2.58
CA GLN A 388 -7.79 33.78 2.54
C GLN A 388 -7.39 35.07 3.21
N LYS A 389 -8.13 36.15 2.98
CA LYS A 389 -7.93 37.44 3.61
C LYS A 389 -8.13 37.39 5.13
N ASP A 390 -9.20 36.72 5.58
CA ASP A 390 -9.54 36.65 7.00
C ASP A 390 -8.60 35.72 7.79
N LEU A 391 -8.23 34.57 7.22
CA LEU A 391 -7.38 33.59 7.89
C LEU A 391 -5.88 33.77 7.65
N GLY A 392 -5.48 34.61 6.69
CA GLY A 392 -4.07 34.76 6.28
C GLY A 392 -3.43 33.45 5.81
N PHE A 393 -4.24 32.53 5.27
CA PHE A 393 -3.77 31.20 4.84
C PHE A 393 -3.14 31.27 3.45
N LEU A 394 -1.98 30.61 3.26
CA LEU A 394 -1.21 30.56 2.00
C LEU A 394 -0.71 31.94 1.49
N THR A 395 -0.71 32.97 2.31
CA THR A 395 -0.22 34.32 1.91
C THR A 395 1.32 34.45 1.96
N ASN A 396 1.99 33.65 2.81
CA ASN A 396 3.45 33.68 3.01
C ASN A 396 4.01 32.24 3.07
N LEU A 397 3.94 31.52 1.96
CA LEU A 397 4.39 30.14 1.88
C LEU A 397 5.91 30.01 2.04
N LYS A 398 6.32 29.19 2.98
CA LYS A 398 7.68 28.67 3.05
C LYS A 398 7.67 27.25 2.50
N SER A 399 8.32 27.02 1.38
CA SER A 399 8.42 25.67 0.80
C SER A 399 9.63 24.92 1.35
N LYS A 400 9.45 23.65 1.70
CA LYS A 400 10.53 22.71 2.02
C LYS A 400 10.38 21.49 1.11
N ARG A 401 11.41 21.18 0.31
CA ARG A 401 11.47 19.94 -0.45
C ARG A 401 12.04 18.85 0.44
N THR A 402 11.28 17.79 0.65
CA THR A 402 11.76 16.58 1.33
C THR A 402 12.16 15.56 0.26
N ARG A 403 13.43 15.14 0.28
CA ARG A 403 13.89 13.99 -0.53
C ARG A 403 13.85 12.76 0.36
N THR A 404 13.11 11.76 -0.06
CA THR A 404 13.09 10.46 0.60
C THR A 404 14.03 9.51 -0.14
N HIS A 405 14.82 8.78 0.61
CA HIS A 405 15.69 7.72 0.10
C HIS A 405 15.29 6.40 0.75
N GLU A 406 15.42 5.28 0.02
CA GLU A 406 15.17 3.95 0.57
C GLU A 406 15.97 3.74 1.85
N PHE A 407 17.24 4.13 1.82
CA PHE A 407 18.19 4.03 2.93
C PHE A 407 18.62 5.45 3.33
N PRO A 408 17.92 6.11 4.26
CA PRO A 408 18.33 7.44 4.69
C PRO A 408 19.67 7.37 5.45
N THR A 409 20.57 8.26 5.11
CA THR A 409 21.78 8.52 5.91
C THR A 409 21.39 9.40 7.10
N HIS A 410 21.91 9.08 8.28
CA HIS A 410 21.70 9.85 9.50
C HIS A 410 22.38 11.21 9.45
#